data_f30448efbded03479864ea2d31b907f2
#
_entry.id   f30448efbded03479864ea2d31b907f2
#
_cell.length_a   1.000
_cell.length_b   1.000
_cell.length_c   1.000
_cell.angle_alpha   90.00
_cell.angle_beta   90.00
_cell.angle_gamma   90.00
#
_symmetry.space_group_name_H-M   'P 1'
#
loop_
_entity.id
_entity.type
_entity.pdbx_description
1 polymer ?
#
loop_
_entity_poly.entity_id
_entity_poly.type
_entity_poly.pdbx_seq_one_letter_code
_entity_poly.pdbx_strand_id
1 'polypeptide(L)'
;MSTVLFDHVTKRFGRIIAVEDVYLEVPEGRIVVLVGPNGAGKTTLLRLAAGILIPDSGYVLIHGYKSIDPRAKRHVGFMTPMDRGVYWRLTAIDNLVFFGTLYGLSLRRARIRALELLRDLGLNERANDWVATYSTGMMRRLEIARALMHDPDVLLLDEPTSGIDADAKREILNFIKGLRGRKTVIMASHDPQEIEIADTVIYINRRILNEAPTLKIVKVLVKGSLDGLDGFSIEHVGGDEHVIITGIDRFNELMNRLAELNGSVRVLDIDVEVAMAGPDGNARRIERVTRRGWL
;
A
#
# COMPACT_ATOMS: atom_id res chain seq x y z
N MET A 1 2.84 -20.28 -10.14
CA MET A 1 2.03 -19.70 -11.25
C MET A 1 1.76 -18.23 -10.90
N SER A 2 1.71 -17.33 -11.89
CA SER A 2 1.35 -15.92 -11.64
C SER A 2 -0.16 -15.80 -11.48
N THR A 3 -0.60 -15.12 -10.43
CA THR A 3 -2.03 -14.87 -10.17
C THR A 3 -2.50 -13.62 -10.91
N VAL A 4 -1.62 -12.61 -11.02
CA VAL A 4 -1.87 -11.37 -11.76
C VAL A 4 -0.74 -11.15 -12.75
N LEU A 5 -1.09 -10.90 -14.01
CA LEU A 5 -0.15 -10.58 -15.08
C LEU A 5 -0.57 -9.26 -15.73
N PHE A 6 0.31 -8.29 -15.73
CA PHE A 6 0.25 -7.11 -16.61
C PHE A 6 1.16 -7.40 -17.81
N ASP A 7 0.59 -7.44 -19.02
CA ASP A 7 1.33 -7.77 -20.23
C ASP A 7 1.36 -6.55 -21.16
N HIS A 8 2.51 -5.87 -21.15
CA HIS A 8 2.78 -4.67 -21.95
C HIS A 8 1.67 -3.61 -21.89
N VAL A 9 1.22 -3.34 -20.65
CA VAL A 9 0.06 -2.49 -20.39
C VAL A 9 0.39 -1.02 -20.53
N THR A 10 -0.38 -0.32 -21.36
CA THR A 10 -0.36 1.14 -21.49
C THR A 10 -1.74 1.72 -21.21
N LYS A 11 -1.80 2.82 -20.45
CA LYS A 11 -3.03 3.58 -20.20
C LYS A 11 -2.80 5.08 -20.32
N ARG A 12 -3.69 5.73 -21.09
CA ARG A 12 -3.68 7.18 -21.33
C ARG A 12 -4.99 7.81 -20.89
N PHE A 13 -4.91 9.04 -20.47
CA PHE A 13 -6.06 9.91 -20.20
C PHE A 13 -5.87 11.18 -21.04
N GLY A 14 -6.50 11.22 -22.21
CA GLY A 14 -6.24 12.24 -23.22
C GLY A 14 -4.76 12.24 -23.64
N ARG A 15 -4.06 13.34 -23.38
CA ARG A 15 -2.63 13.47 -23.71
C ARG A 15 -1.68 12.95 -22.62
N ILE A 16 -2.22 12.61 -21.43
CA ILE A 16 -1.41 12.18 -20.29
C ILE A 16 -1.25 10.67 -20.35
N ILE A 17 -0.01 10.19 -20.38
CA ILE A 17 0.33 8.78 -20.22
C ILE A 17 0.41 8.50 -18.73
N ALA A 18 -0.52 7.71 -18.21
CA ALA A 18 -0.56 7.35 -16.79
C ALA A 18 0.33 6.14 -16.49
N VAL A 19 0.32 5.13 -17.36
CA VAL A 19 1.22 3.97 -17.37
C VAL A 19 1.62 3.64 -18.80
N GLU A 20 2.84 3.18 -19.00
CA GLU A 20 3.42 2.95 -20.31
C GLU A 20 4.22 1.66 -20.32
N ASP A 21 3.83 0.73 -21.18
CA ASP A 21 4.52 -0.53 -21.46
C ASP A 21 4.90 -1.31 -20.19
N VAL A 22 3.94 -1.49 -19.28
CA VAL A 22 4.16 -2.17 -18.00
C VAL A 22 4.04 -3.67 -18.19
N TYR A 23 5.15 -4.38 -17.93
CA TYR A 23 5.16 -5.84 -17.76
C TYR A 23 5.41 -6.18 -16.30
N LEU A 24 4.50 -6.94 -15.66
CA LEU A 24 4.63 -7.34 -14.27
C LEU A 24 3.89 -8.65 -14.02
N GLU A 25 4.60 -9.62 -13.48
CA GLU A 25 4.03 -10.86 -12.95
C GLU A 25 3.98 -10.84 -11.43
N VAL A 26 2.80 -11.09 -10.87
CA VAL A 26 2.61 -11.20 -9.42
C VAL A 26 2.34 -12.66 -9.06
N PRO A 27 3.25 -13.30 -8.31
CA PRO A 27 3.06 -14.69 -7.87
C PRO A 27 1.93 -14.80 -6.84
N GLU A 28 1.34 -15.99 -6.76
CA GLU A 28 0.29 -16.32 -5.79
C GLU A 28 0.78 -16.19 -4.34
N GLY A 29 -0.09 -15.70 -3.47
CA GLY A 29 0.14 -15.62 -2.03
C GLY A 29 1.18 -14.58 -1.59
N ARG A 30 1.65 -13.72 -2.49
CA ARG A 30 2.64 -12.69 -2.19
C ARG A 30 2.00 -11.34 -1.89
N ILE A 31 2.69 -10.58 -1.05
CA ILE A 31 2.41 -9.16 -0.80
C ILE A 31 3.37 -8.34 -1.66
N VAL A 32 2.82 -7.63 -2.63
CA VAL A 32 3.56 -6.76 -3.56
C VAL A 32 3.18 -5.31 -3.29
N VAL A 33 4.17 -4.45 -3.11
CA VAL A 33 3.95 -3.00 -2.90
C VAL A 33 4.47 -2.22 -4.10
N LEU A 34 3.57 -1.43 -4.68
CA LEU A 34 3.87 -0.50 -5.76
C LEU A 34 4.27 0.83 -5.14
N VAL A 35 5.51 1.25 -5.36
CA VAL A 35 6.08 2.49 -4.80
C VAL A 35 6.40 3.47 -5.92
N GLY A 36 6.18 4.76 -5.68
CA GLY A 36 6.50 5.82 -6.65
C GLY A 36 5.83 7.13 -6.27
N PRO A 37 6.24 8.24 -6.92
CA PRO A 37 5.68 9.57 -6.64
C PRO A 37 4.18 9.65 -6.94
N ASN A 38 3.56 10.74 -6.49
CA ASN A 38 2.16 11.04 -6.85
C ASN A 38 2.06 11.20 -8.37
N GLY A 39 1.08 10.54 -8.99
CA GLY A 39 0.93 10.53 -10.45
C GLY A 39 1.80 9.50 -11.18
N ALA A 40 2.55 8.64 -10.47
CA ALA A 40 3.37 7.59 -11.05
C ALA A 40 2.59 6.45 -11.74
N GLY A 41 1.27 6.39 -11.56
CA GLY A 41 0.43 5.36 -12.17
C GLY A 41 0.02 4.22 -11.25
N LYS A 42 0.39 4.23 -9.96
CA LYS A 42 0.08 3.18 -8.96
C LYS A 42 -1.42 2.86 -8.90
N THR A 43 -2.25 3.85 -8.60
CA THR A 43 -3.71 3.73 -8.57
C THR A 43 -4.28 3.28 -9.93
N THR A 44 -3.67 3.74 -11.04
CA THR A 44 -4.07 3.33 -12.39
C THR A 44 -3.86 1.85 -12.60
N LEU A 45 -2.71 1.29 -12.19
CA LEU A 45 -2.44 -0.15 -12.27
C LEU A 45 -3.42 -0.95 -11.41
N LEU A 46 -3.69 -0.52 -10.18
CA LEU A 46 -4.68 -1.19 -9.34
C LEU A 46 -6.07 -1.19 -9.99
N ARG A 47 -6.50 -0.08 -10.58
CA ARG A 47 -7.81 0.02 -11.26
C ARG A 47 -7.87 -0.80 -12.54
N LEU A 48 -6.77 -0.96 -13.26
CA LEU A 48 -6.65 -1.85 -14.41
C LEU A 48 -6.76 -3.32 -13.98
N ALA A 49 -6.09 -3.71 -12.88
CA ALA A 49 -6.20 -5.04 -12.30
C ALA A 49 -7.61 -5.34 -11.78
N ALA A 50 -8.27 -4.34 -11.17
CA ALA A 50 -9.66 -4.45 -10.72
C ALA A 50 -10.70 -4.50 -11.87
N GLY A 51 -10.26 -4.32 -13.14
CA GLY A 51 -11.14 -4.26 -14.28
C GLY A 51 -12.09 -3.06 -14.29
N ILE A 52 -11.72 -1.99 -13.56
CA ILE A 52 -12.44 -0.69 -13.55
C ILE A 52 -12.01 0.15 -14.74
N LEU A 53 -10.73 0.05 -15.11
CA LEU A 53 -10.16 0.68 -16.29
C LEU A 53 -9.82 -0.37 -17.34
N ILE A 54 -9.94 0.02 -18.61
CA ILE A 54 -9.51 -0.80 -19.76
C ILE A 54 -8.18 -0.21 -20.24
N PRO A 55 -7.13 -1.02 -20.44
CA PRO A 55 -5.89 -0.53 -21.02
C PRO A 55 -6.08 -0.11 -22.50
N ASP A 56 -5.27 0.84 -22.95
CA ASP A 56 -5.28 1.29 -24.35
C ASP A 56 -4.42 0.35 -25.23
N SER A 57 -3.40 -0.30 -24.64
CA SER A 57 -2.67 -1.42 -25.25
C SER A 57 -2.25 -2.43 -24.18
N GLY A 58 -1.96 -3.66 -24.60
CA GLY A 58 -1.69 -4.76 -23.69
C GLY A 58 -2.95 -5.29 -23.00
N TYR A 59 -2.79 -6.08 -21.96
CA TYR A 59 -3.88 -6.61 -21.16
C TYR A 59 -3.46 -6.94 -19.74
N VAL A 60 -4.45 -7.06 -18.84
CA VAL A 60 -4.23 -7.57 -17.48
C VAL A 60 -5.00 -8.86 -17.34
N LEU A 61 -4.31 -9.91 -16.84
CA LEU A 61 -4.93 -11.19 -16.52
C LEU A 61 -4.99 -11.41 -15.01
N ILE A 62 -6.11 -11.96 -14.55
CA ILE A 62 -6.30 -12.48 -13.20
C ILE A 62 -6.67 -13.95 -13.34
N HIS A 63 -5.85 -14.85 -12.82
CA HIS A 63 -5.99 -16.30 -13.01
C HIS A 63 -6.23 -16.69 -14.48
N GLY A 64 -5.54 -16.03 -15.41
CA GLY A 64 -5.66 -16.26 -16.86
C GLY A 64 -6.88 -15.62 -17.54
N TYR A 65 -7.80 -14.98 -16.81
CA TYR A 65 -8.91 -14.22 -17.37
C TYR A 65 -8.55 -12.73 -17.48
N LYS A 66 -8.97 -12.07 -18.57
CA LYS A 66 -8.83 -10.61 -18.68
C LYS A 66 -9.52 -9.92 -17.50
N SER A 67 -8.89 -8.91 -16.91
CA SER A 67 -9.40 -8.23 -15.70
C SER A 67 -10.82 -7.66 -15.83
N ILE A 68 -11.24 -7.32 -17.06
CA ILE A 68 -12.60 -6.86 -17.36
C ILE A 68 -13.65 -7.99 -17.40
N ASP A 69 -13.21 -9.24 -17.48
CA ASP A 69 -14.09 -10.42 -17.51
C ASP A 69 -14.79 -10.59 -16.14
N PRO A 70 -16.11 -10.87 -16.12
CA PRO A 70 -16.80 -11.14 -14.84
C PRO A 70 -16.19 -12.29 -14.03
N ARG A 71 -15.55 -13.26 -14.69
CA ARG A 71 -14.85 -14.36 -14.02
C ARG A 71 -13.63 -13.85 -13.25
N ALA A 72 -12.84 -12.94 -13.83
CA ALA A 72 -11.70 -12.29 -13.17
C ALA A 72 -12.17 -11.48 -11.96
N LYS A 73 -13.25 -10.71 -12.08
CA LYS A 73 -13.77 -9.83 -11.04
C LYS A 73 -14.20 -10.56 -9.77
N ARG A 74 -14.56 -11.84 -9.87
CA ARG A 74 -14.89 -12.67 -8.69
C ARG A 74 -13.68 -12.99 -7.82
N HIS A 75 -12.49 -12.92 -8.41
CA HIS A 75 -11.22 -13.18 -7.73
C HIS A 75 -10.58 -11.92 -7.16
N VAL A 76 -11.17 -10.73 -7.36
CA VAL A 76 -10.55 -9.45 -7.00
C VAL A 76 -11.37 -8.69 -5.98
N GLY A 77 -10.78 -8.40 -4.82
CA GLY A 77 -11.25 -7.39 -3.88
C GLY A 77 -10.47 -6.09 -4.09
N PHE A 78 -11.15 -4.95 -4.10
CA PHE A 78 -10.51 -3.67 -4.31
C PHE A 78 -10.97 -2.64 -3.27
N MET A 79 -9.98 -1.98 -2.66
CA MET A 79 -10.16 -0.88 -1.73
C MET A 79 -9.39 0.34 -2.22
N THR A 80 -10.05 1.50 -2.25
CA THR A 80 -9.47 2.81 -2.62
C THR A 80 -9.88 3.87 -1.61
N PRO A 81 -8.99 4.82 -1.25
CA PRO A 81 -9.23 5.81 -0.20
C PRO A 81 -10.37 6.80 -0.49
N MET A 82 -10.71 6.99 -1.76
CA MET A 82 -11.76 7.91 -2.21
C MET A 82 -13.14 7.26 -2.26
N ASP A 83 -13.21 5.98 -1.90
CA ASP A 83 -14.43 5.23 -2.08
C ASP A 83 -15.41 5.57 -0.94
N ARG A 84 -16.47 6.28 -1.29
CA ARG A 84 -17.69 6.35 -0.48
C ARG A 84 -18.42 5.00 -0.51
N GLY A 85 -17.66 3.91 -0.57
CA GLY A 85 -18.09 2.55 -0.80
C GLY A 85 -18.82 1.92 0.39
N VAL A 86 -19.09 2.67 1.44
CA VAL A 86 -19.89 2.25 2.60
C VAL A 86 -21.03 3.23 2.86
N TYR A 87 -22.16 2.69 3.28
CA TYR A 87 -23.36 3.49 3.58
C TYR A 87 -23.32 3.96 5.03
N TRP A 88 -23.17 5.25 5.23
CA TRP A 88 -22.97 5.87 6.54
C TRP A 88 -24.15 5.70 7.50
N ARG A 89 -25.36 5.55 6.95
CA ARG A 89 -26.61 5.36 7.70
C ARG A 89 -26.98 3.88 7.91
N LEU A 90 -26.07 2.97 7.57
CA LEU A 90 -26.19 1.56 7.91
C LEU A 90 -25.18 1.20 9.00
N THR A 91 -25.44 0.11 9.69
CA THR A 91 -24.46 -0.49 10.60
C THR A 91 -23.32 -1.12 9.79
N ALA A 92 -22.17 -1.39 10.44
CA ALA A 92 -21.07 -2.06 9.75
C ALA A 92 -21.47 -3.44 9.22
N ILE A 93 -22.21 -4.21 10.04
CA ILE A 93 -22.69 -5.53 9.62
C ILE A 93 -23.65 -5.43 8.45
N ASP A 94 -24.57 -4.47 8.45
CA ASP A 94 -25.54 -4.32 7.35
C ASP A 94 -24.87 -3.89 6.06
N ASN A 95 -23.84 -3.01 6.16
CA ASN A 95 -22.99 -2.68 5.03
C ASN A 95 -22.38 -3.94 4.41
N LEU A 96 -21.70 -4.75 5.22
CA LEU A 96 -21.03 -5.94 4.73
C LEU A 96 -22.01 -6.97 4.18
N VAL A 97 -23.14 -7.18 4.83
CA VAL A 97 -24.21 -8.08 4.34
C VAL A 97 -24.74 -7.61 3.00
N PHE A 98 -25.00 -6.31 2.84
CA PHE A 98 -25.43 -5.73 1.57
C PHE A 98 -24.43 -6.03 0.44
N PHE A 99 -23.14 -5.74 0.64
CA PHE A 99 -22.13 -6.03 -0.37
C PHE A 99 -21.98 -7.54 -0.62
N GLY A 100 -22.02 -8.38 0.41
CA GLY A 100 -21.98 -9.82 0.27
C GLY A 100 -23.11 -10.35 -0.61
N THR A 101 -24.32 -9.82 -0.45
CA THR A 101 -25.48 -10.22 -1.30
C THR A 101 -25.32 -9.76 -2.75
N LEU A 102 -24.71 -8.60 -3.01
CA LEU A 102 -24.39 -8.17 -4.38
C LEU A 102 -23.40 -9.11 -5.08
N TYR A 103 -22.51 -9.75 -4.32
CA TYR A 103 -21.60 -10.80 -4.83
C TYR A 103 -22.26 -12.18 -4.90
N GLY A 104 -23.56 -12.29 -4.58
CA GLY A 104 -24.34 -13.53 -4.69
C GLY A 104 -24.33 -14.42 -3.46
N LEU A 105 -23.83 -13.94 -2.31
CA LEU A 105 -24.00 -14.67 -1.04
C LEU A 105 -25.45 -14.63 -0.58
N SER A 106 -25.95 -15.75 -0.05
CA SER A 106 -27.23 -15.71 0.66
C SER A 106 -27.11 -14.84 1.92
N LEU A 107 -28.21 -14.23 2.36
CA LEU A 107 -28.24 -13.37 3.57
C LEU A 107 -27.57 -14.03 4.79
N ARG A 108 -27.85 -15.33 4.99
CA ARG A 108 -27.25 -16.11 6.10
C ARG A 108 -25.73 -16.20 5.95
N ARG A 109 -25.23 -16.53 4.76
CA ARG A 109 -23.78 -16.64 4.50
C ARG A 109 -23.10 -15.27 4.59
N ALA A 110 -23.73 -14.23 4.00
CA ALA A 110 -23.22 -12.87 4.08
C ALA A 110 -23.08 -12.39 5.53
N ARG A 111 -24.08 -12.68 6.39
CA ARG A 111 -24.04 -12.29 7.81
C ARG A 111 -22.94 -13.04 8.58
N ILE A 112 -22.77 -14.34 8.35
CA ILE A 112 -21.69 -15.12 8.98
C ILE A 112 -20.32 -14.53 8.56
N ARG A 113 -20.13 -14.36 7.26
CA ARG A 113 -18.87 -13.81 6.71
C ARG A 113 -18.60 -12.40 7.21
N ALA A 114 -19.60 -11.54 7.30
CA ALA A 114 -19.48 -10.19 7.85
C ALA A 114 -18.96 -10.21 9.30
N LEU A 115 -19.55 -11.07 10.16
CA LEU A 115 -19.11 -11.18 11.55
C LEU A 115 -17.69 -11.72 11.69
N GLU A 116 -17.29 -12.68 10.86
CA GLU A 116 -15.90 -13.17 10.80
C GLU A 116 -14.93 -12.03 10.46
N LEU A 117 -15.18 -11.29 9.39
CA LEU A 117 -14.32 -10.20 8.95
C LEU A 117 -14.28 -9.04 9.95
N LEU A 118 -15.41 -8.67 10.56
CA LEU A 118 -15.46 -7.65 11.60
C LEU A 118 -14.64 -8.06 12.83
N ARG A 119 -14.68 -9.34 13.21
CA ARG A 119 -13.87 -9.86 14.31
C ARG A 119 -12.39 -9.83 13.94
N ASP A 120 -12.02 -10.33 12.76
CA ASP A 120 -10.64 -10.44 12.31
C ASP A 120 -9.97 -9.05 12.13
N LEU A 121 -10.79 -8.01 11.90
CA LEU A 121 -10.36 -6.62 11.76
C LEU A 121 -10.61 -5.76 13.03
N GLY A 122 -10.94 -6.41 14.18
CA GLY A 122 -11.10 -5.70 15.46
C GLY A 122 -12.30 -4.74 15.52
N LEU A 123 -13.35 -5.01 14.74
CA LEU A 123 -14.58 -4.20 14.70
C LEU A 123 -15.79 -4.90 15.32
N ASN A 124 -15.56 -6.03 15.99
CA ASN A 124 -16.64 -6.88 16.51
C ASN A 124 -17.58 -6.15 17.48
N GLU A 125 -17.04 -5.39 18.42
CA GLU A 125 -17.82 -4.66 19.43
C GLU A 125 -18.63 -3.50 18.83
N ARG A 126 -18.20 -3.02 17.67
CA ARG A 126 -18.81 -1.90 16.96
C ARG A 126 -19.65 -2.34 15.75
N ALA A 127 -19.85 -3.66 15.57
CA ALA A 127 -20.51 -4.24 14.40
C ALA A 127 -21.94 -3.68 14.15
N ASN A 128 -22.67 -3.36 15.21
CA ASN A 128 -24.04 -2.84 15.16
C ASN A 128 -24.12 -1.30 15.23
N ASP A 129 -22.97 -0.60 15.27
CA ASP A 129 -22.96 0.85 15.29
C ASP A 129 -23.07 1.39 13.86
N TRP A 130 -23.67 2.56 13.75
CA TRP A 130 -23.75 3.26 12.47
C TRP A 130 -22.35 3.65 12.00
N VAL A 131 -22.06 3.38 10.72
CA VAL A 131 -20.78 3.70 10.12
C VAL A 131 -20.44 5.19 10.21
N ALA A 132 -21.46 6.07 10.28
CA ALA A 132 -21.28 7.50 10.51
C ALA A 132 -20.54 7.84 11.83
N THR A 133 -20.48 6.93 12.79
CA THR A 133 -19.80 7.11 14.09
C THR A 133 -18.37 6.54 14.10
N TYR A 134 -17.91 5.98 12.99
CA TYR A 134 -16.60 5.34 12.91
C TYR A 134 -15.47 6.37 12.82
N SER A 135 -14.35 6.08 13.49
CA SER A 135 -13.09 6.79 13.25
C SER A 135 -12.54 6.47 11.85
N THR A 136 -11.59 7.28 11.37
CA THR A 136 -10.94 7.02 10.07
C THR A 136 -10.31 5.63 10.02
N GLY A 137 -9.64 5.19 11.10
CA GLY A 137 -9.05 3.85 11.18
C GLY A 137 -10.09 2.73 11.17
N MET A 138 -11.23 2.90 11.89
CA MET A 138 -12.34 1.96 11.84
C MET A 138 -12.96 1.89 10.43
N MET A 139 -13.08 3.04 9.77
CA MET A 139 -13.57 3.11 8.38
C MET A 139 -12.68 2.34 7.43
N ARG A 140 -11.35 2.51 7.53
CA ARG A 140 -10.38 1.77 6.70
C ARG A 140 -10.48 0.26 6.90
N ARG A 141 -10.61 -0.19 8.12
CA ARG A 141 -10.81 -1.61 8.44
C ARG A 141 -12.12 -2.16 7.85
N LEU A 142 -13.20 -1.38 7.90
CA LEU A 142 -14.46 -1.74 7.27
C LEU A 142 -14.38 -1.81 5.75
N GLU A 143 -13.65 -0.88 5.09
CA GLU A 143 -13.42 -0.89 3.65
C GLU A 143 -12.62 -2.13 3.22
N ILE A 144 -11.62 -2.54 4.00
CA ILE A 144 -10.87 -3.79 3.78
C ILE A 144 -11.81 -5.00 3.95
N ALA A 145 -12.64 -5.02 5.01
CA ALA A 145 -13.62 -6.07 5.22
C ALA A 145 -14.57 -6.20 4.02
N ARG A 146 -15.07 -5.07 3.51
CA ARG A 146 -15.91 -5.02 2.32
C ARG A 146 -15.24 -5.66 1.11
N ALA A 147 -13.97 -5.30 0.85
CA ALA A 147 -13.21 -5.85 -0.27
C ALA A 147 -13.01 -7.38 -0.16
N LEU A 148 -13.10 -7.94 1.06
CA LEU A 148 -12.92 -9.37 1.34
C LEU A 148 -14.24 -10.16 1.46
N MET A 149 -15.41 -9.52 1.30
CA MET A 149 -16.70 -10.16 1.53
C MET A 149 -16.97 -11.39 0.67
N HIS A 150 -16.55 -11.36 -0.59
CA HIS A 150 -16.74 -12.46 -1.56
C HIS A 150 -15.56 -13.44 -1.62
N ASP A 151 -14.66 -13.35 -0.62
CA ASP A 151 -13.47 -14.19 -0.46
C ASP A 151 -12.53 -14.21 -1.69
N PRO A 152 -12.13 -13.06 -2.21
CA PRO A 152 -11.27 -12.97 -3.39
C PRO A 152 -9.88 -13.55 -3.13
N ASP A 153 -9.22 -14.07 -4.18
CA ASP A 153 -7.83 -14.55 -4.12
C ASP A 153 -6.82 -13.39 -4.20
N VAL A 154 -7.22 -12.28 -4.84
CA VAL A 154 -6.41 -11.09 -5.05
C VAL A 154 -7.03 -9.92 -4.31
N LEU A 155 -6.26 -9.26 -3.45
CA LEU A 155 -6.67 -8.06 -2.74
C LEU A 155 -5.83 -6.87 -3.23
N LEU A 156 -6.50 -5.87 -3.78
CA LEU A 156 -5.90 -4.64 -4.27
C LEU A 156 -6.19 -3.51 -3.28
N LEU A 157 -5.14 -2.87 -2.76
CA LEU A 157 -5.24 -1.84 -1.72
C LEU A 157 -4.54 -0.55 -2.19
N ASP A 158 -5.27 0.53 -2.29
CA ASP A 158 -4.73 1.84 -2.65
C ASP A 158 -4.59 2.69 -1.39
N GLU A 159 -3.36 2.89 -0.91
CA GLU A 159 -3.00 3.63 0.31
C GLU A 159 -3.83 3.21 1.55
N PRO A 160 -3.80 1.92 1.96
CA PRO A 160 -4.73 1.38 2.97
C PRO A 160 -4.58 2.00 4.35
N THR A 161 -3.43 2.57 4.68
CA THR A 161 -3.20 3.18 6.01
C THR A 161 -3.01 4.69 5.97
N SER A 162 -3.30 5.35 4.85
CA SER A 162 -3.17 6.79 4.73
C SER A 162 -4.16 7.55 5.62
N GLY A 163 -3.66 8.51 6.40
CA GLY A 163 -4.48 9.42 7.21
C GLY A 163 -5.07 8.81 8.48
N ILE A 164 -4.53 7.68 8.97
CA ILE A 164 -4.94 7.04 10.23
C ILE A 164 -3.83 7.12 11.28
N ASP A 165 -4.21 6.92 12.54
CA ASP A 165 -3.27 6.89 13.67
C ASP A 165 -2.38 5.62 13.65
N ALA A 166 -1.29 5.65 14.44
CA ALA A 166 -0.29 4.60 14.46
C ALA A 166 -0.82 3.24 14.95
N ASP A 167 -1.78 3.23 15.88
CA ASP A 167 -2.35 1.99 16.41
C ASP A 167 -3.25 1.31 15.40
N ALA A 168 -4.18 2.07 14.79
CA ALA A 168 -5.04 1.58 13.71
C ALA A 168 -4.22 1.09 12.51
N LYS A 169 -3.12 1.79 12.18
CA LYS A 169 -2.19 1.39 11.14
C LYS A 169 -1.54 0.04 11.43
N ARG A 170 -1.00 -0.12 12.64
CA ARG A 170 -0.37 -1.39 13.07
C ARG A 170 -1.33 -2.57 12.97
N GLU A 171 -2.60 -2.38 13.38
CA GLU A 171 -3.63 -3.42 13.29
C GLU A 171 -3.92 -3.82 11.84
N ILE A 172 -4.07 -2.84 10.93
CA ILE A 172 -4.27 -3.10 9.50
C ILE A 172 -3.06 -3.84 8.90
N LEU A 173 -1.84 -3.40 9.20
CA LEU A 173 -0.63 -4.03 8.67
C LEU A 173 -0.47 -5.47 9.18
N ASN A 174 -0.77 -5.72 10.45
CA ASN A 174 -0.76 -7.08 11.01
C ASN A 174 -1.79 -7.98 10.33
N PHE A 175 -2.99 -7.46 10.08
CA PHE A 175 -4.02 -8.18 9.34
C PHE A 175 -3.55 -8.52 7.91
N ILE A 176 -3.03 -7.53 7.15
CA ILE A 176 -2.51 -7.73 5.79
C ILE A 176 -1.37 -8.74 5.79
N LYS A 177 -0.42 -8.63 6.74
CA LYS A 177 0.69 -9.58 6.90
C LYS A 177 0.20 -11.01 7.14
N GLY A 178 -0.90 -11.17 7.87
CA GLY A 178 -1.56 -12.45 8.10
C GLY A 178 -2.22 -13.07 6.85
N LEU A 179 -2.40 -12.31 5.76
CA LEU A 179 -2.91 -12.82 4.49
C LEU A 179 -1.84 -13.52 3.63
N ARG A 180 -0.56 -13.31 3.93
CA ARG A 180 0.56 -13.93 3.19
C ARG A 180 0.39 -15.43 3.05
N GLY A 181 0.67 -15.96 1.86
CA GLY A 181 0.52 -17.38 1.52
C GLY A 181 -0.92 -17.85 1.30
N ARG A 182 -1.93 -17.03 1.69
CA ARG A 182 -3.34 -17.34 1.52
C ARG A 182 -4.02 -16.49 0.44
N LYS A 183 -3.58 -15.26 0.30
CA LYS A 183 -4.09 -14.31 -0.69
C LYS A 183 -2.93 -13.54 -1.32
N THR A 184 -3.10 -13.19 -2.58
CA THR A 184 -2.18 -12.27 -3.27
C THR A 184 -2.60 -10.85 -2.97
N VAL A 185 -1.70 -10.02 -2.44
CA VAL A 185 -2.00 -8.63 -2.10
C VAL A 185 -1.14 -7.71 -2.96
N ILE A 186 -1.76 -6.74 -3.62
CA ILE A 186 -1.06 -5.67 -4.33
C ILE A 186 -1.46 -4.35 -3.70
N MET A 187 -0.49 -3.64 -3.12
CA MET A 187 -0.72 -2.34 -2.48
C MET A 187 -0.02 -1.23 -3.23
N ALA A 188 -0.68 -0.10 -3.40
CA ALA A 188 -0.03 1.16 -3.75
C ALA A 188 0.30 1.92 -2.47
N SER A 189 1.56 2.24 -2.26
CA SER A 189 1.99 2.93 -1.05
C SER A 189 3.26 3.76 -1.24
N HIS A 190 3.45 4.70 -0.34
CA HIS A 190 4.70 5.41 -0.10
C HIS A 190 5.11 5.33 1.38
N ASP A 191 4.37 4.55 2.17
CA ASP A 191 4.59 4.42 3.61
C ASP A 191 5.64 3.35 3.93
N PRO A 192 6.67 3.66 4.75
CA PRO A 192 7.74 2.74 5.10
C PRO A 192 7.25 1.43 5.73
N GLN A 193 6.26 1.49 6.62
CA GLN A 193 5.76 0.30 7.32
C GLN A 193 4.96 -0.61 6.39
N GLU A 194 4.26 -0.04 5.40
CA GLU A 194 3.61 -0.83 4.34
C GLU A 194 4.63 -1.49 3.42
N ILE A 195 5.75 -0.80 3.14
CA ILE A 195 6.86 -1.33 2.34
C ILE A 195 7.56 -2.46 3.09
N GLU A 196 7.72 -2.35 4.42
CA GLU A 196 8.39 -3.36 5.26
C GLU A 196 7.70 -4.73 5.21
N ILE A 197 6.38 -4.77 5.13
CA ILE A 197 5.62 -6.03 5.07
C ILE A 197 5.62 -6.69 3.69
N ALA A 198 6.18 -6.05 2.65
CA ALA A 198 6.17 -6.55 1.30
C ALA A 198 7.13 -7.74 1.10
N ASP A 199 6.71 -8.73 0.32
CA ASP A 199 7.60 -9.75 -0.24
C ASP A 199 8.39 -9.21 -1.43
N THR A 200 7.75 -8.29 -2.19
CA THR A 200 8.34 -7.65 -3.37
C THR A 200 7.92 -6.20 -3.43
N VAL A 201 8.86 -5.31 -3.71
CA VAL A 201 8.61 -3.89 -3.92
C VAL A 201 8.88 -3.56 -5.38
N ILE A 202 7.91 -2.93 -6.03
CA ILE A 202 7.99 -2.53 -7.44
C ILE A 202 7.96 -1.01 -7.49
N TYR A 203 9.04 -0.43 -7.97
CA TYR A 203 9.10 1.02 -8.19
C TYR A 203 8.49 1.40 -9.54
N ILE A 204 7.58 2.40 -9.52
CA ILE A 204 6.85 2.85 -10.70
C ILE A 204 7.01 4.35 -10.87
N ASN A 205 7.33 4.75 -12.11
CA ASN A 205 7.20 6.11 -12.58
C ASN A 205 6.71 6.07 -14.04
N ARG A 206 5.41 5.83 -14.23
CA ARG A 206 4.72 5.50 -15.49
C ARG A 206 5.15 4.17 -16.10
N ARG A 207 6.40 3.77 -15.93
CA ARG A 207 6.98 2.45 -16.28
C ARG A 207 7.50 1.78 -15.03
N ILE A 208 7.65 0.47 -15.07
CA ILE A 208 8.40 -0.23 -14.03
C ILE A 208 9.88 0.07 -14.27
N LEU A 209 10.53 0.64 -13.27
CA LEU A 209 11.94 0.98 -13.31
C LEU A 209 12.79 -0.15 -12.73
N ASN A 210 12.78 -1.33 -13.33
CA ASN A 210 13.51 -2.55 -12.96
C ASN A 210 13.04 -3.32 -11.71
N GLU A 211 12.99 -4.65 -11.83
CA GLU A 211 13.07 -5.61 -10.73
C GLU A 211 14.53 -5.72 -10.22
N ALA A 212 15.16 -4.63 -9.86
CA ALA A 212 16.45 -4.71 -9.21
C ALA A 212 16.23 -4.98 -7.71
N PRO A 213 17.13 -5.69 -7.02
CA PRO A 213 17.14 -5.71 -5.56
C PRO A 213 17.32 -4.26 -5.10
N THR A 214 16.22 -3.60 -4.78
CA THR A 214 16.22 -2.21 -4.40
C THR A 214 16.70 -2.10 -2.98
N LEU A 215 17.81 -1.41 -2.76
CA LEU A 215 18.19 -0.94 -1.44
C LEU A 215 17.11 0.06 -1.03
N LYS A 216 16.29 -0.32 -0.06
CA LYS A 216 15.33 0.59 0.56
C LYS A 216 16.13 1.55 1.43
N ILE A 217 16.24 2.80 1.00
CA ILE A 217 16.93 3.84 1.74
C ILE A 217 15.89 4.69 2.45
N VAL A 218 16.08 4.85 3.75
CA VAL A 218 15.31 5.76 4.57
C VAL A 218 16.15 7.00 4.83
N LYS A 219 15.58 8.16 4.57
CA LYS A 219 16.14 9.46 4.92
C LYS A 219 15.37 10.03 6.09
N VAL A 220 16.05 10.28 7.18
CA VAL A 220 15.46 10.88 8.38
C VAL A 220 16.03 12.26 8.55
N LEU A 221 15.19 13.29 8.39
CA LEU A 221 15.56 14.67 8.67
C LEU A 221 15.47 14.89 10.18
N VAL A 222 16.58 15.25 10.78
CA VAL A 222 16.68 15.48 12.22
C VAL A 222 17.27 16.86 12.50
N LYS A 223 16.95 17.41 13.68
CA LYS A 223 17.54 18.64 14.22
C LYS A 223 18.11 18.38 15.59
N GLY A 224 19.38 18.75 15.81
CA GLY A 224 20.06 18.62 17.10
C GLY A 224 21.44 17.95 17.00
N SER A 225 22.00 17.56 18.16
CA SER A 225 23.31 16.91 18.24
C SER A 225 23.24 15.46 17.73
N LEU A 226 24.24 15.07 16.95
CA LEU A 226 24.33 13.73 16.34
C LEU A 226 25.30 12.79 17.09
N ASP A 227 25.70 13.17 18.29
CA ASP A 227 26.63 12.35 19.10
C ASP A 227 25.99 10.96 19.38
N GLY A 228 26.73 9.89 19.09
CA GLY A 228 26.24 8.52 19.27
C GLY A 228 25.55 7.88 18.04
N LEU A 229 25.54 8.55 16.89
CA LEU A 229 25.01 8.02 15.63
C LEU A 229 26.11 7.49 14.68
N ASP A 230 27.22 7.04 15.25
CA ASP A 230 28.32 6.43 14.49
C ASP A 230 27.83 5.23 13.66
N GLY A 231 28.30 5.16 12.41
CA GLY A 231 27.96 4.08 11.49
C GLY A 231 26.73 4.32 10.61
N PHE A 232 26.10 5.49 10.71
CA PHE A 232 25.09 5.97 9.76
C PHE A 232 25.68 7.03 8.81
N SER A 233 25.18 7.07 7.56
CA SER A 233 25.54 8.14 6.63
C SER A 233 24.75 9.40 6.97
N ILE A 234 25.45 10.50 7.23
CA ILE A 234 24.86 11.76 7.66
C ILE A 234 25.23 12.85 6.65
N GLU A 235 24.23 13.57 6.14
CA GLU A 235 24.40 14.74 5.30
C GLU A 235 23.94 15.99 6.06
N HIS A 236 24.77 17.02 6.09
CA HIS A 236 24.42 18.32 6.67
C HIS A 236 23.59 19.14 5.69
N VAL A 237 22.42 19.63 6.14
CA VAL A 237 21.49 20.40 5.30
C VAL A 237 21.61 21.91 5.54
N GLY A 238 21.83 22.31 6.80
CA GLY A 238 22.06 23.71 7.20
C GLY A 238 21.64 23.97 8.64
N GLY A 239 22.36 24.86 9.34
CA GLY A 239 22.13 25.08 10.77
C GLY A 239 22.37 23.81 11.59
N ASP A 240 21.41 23.44 12.44
CA ASP A 240 21.43 22.20 13.24
C ASP A 240 20.62 21.07 12.55
N GLU A 241 20.36 21.17 11.24
CA GLU A 241 19.55 20.20 10.52
C GLU A 241 20.44 19.24 9.72
N HIS A 242 20.13 17.94 9.84
CA HIS A 242 20.88 16.86 9.24
C HIS A 242 19.94 15.82 8.62
N VAL A 243 20.35 15.21 7.52
CA VAL A 243 19.67 14.06 6.94
C VAL A 243 20.50 12.81 7.22
N ILE A 244 19.91 11.87 7.94
CA ILE A 244 20.50 10.55 8.17
C ILE A 244 19.99 9.60 7.12
N ILE A 245 20.89 8.95 6.40
CA ILE A 245 20.57 8.01 5.33
C ILE A 245 20.92 6.60 5.81
N THR A 246 19.94 5.70 5.78
CA THR A 246 20.14 4.31 6.20
C THR A 246 19.35 3.35 5.31
N GLY A 247 19.75 2.07 5.26
CA GLY A 247 18.92 1.01 4.71
C GLY A 247 17.70 0.76 5.61
N ILE A 248 16.61 0.27 5.03
CA ILE A 248 15.39 -0.02 5.80
C ILE A 248 15.61 -1.13 6.84
N ASP A 249 16.54 -2.04 6.58
CA ASP A 249 16.97 -3.09 7.50
C ASP A 249 17.57 -2.55 8.80
N ARG A 250 18.20 -1.38 8.73
CA ARG A 250 18.79 -0.69 9.88
C ARG A 250 17.94 0.46 10.42
N PHE A 251 16.77 0.72 9.84
CA PHE A 251 15.89 1.83 10.25
C PHE A 251 15.46 1.73 11.72
N ASN A 252 15.09 0.54 12.18
CA ASN A 252 14.71 0.33 13.60
C ASN A 252 15.90 0.57 14.54
N GLU A 253 17.11 0.20 14.15
CA GLU A 253 18.33 0.50 14.91
C GLU A 253 18.51 2.01 15.03
N LEU A 254 18.37 2.75 13.93
CA LEU A 254 18.44 4.21 13.90
C LEU A 254 17.39 4.85 14.83
N MET A 255 16.13 4.43 14.74
CA MET A 255 15.05 5.00 15.54
C MET A 255 15.24 4.74 17.05
N ASN A 256 15.75 3.57 17.42
CA ASN A 256 16.07 3.26 18.81
C ASN A 256 17.21 4.16 19.33
N ARG A 257 18.27 4.35 18.56
CA ARG A 257 19.37 5.25 18.93
C ARG A 257 18.92 6.72 19.03
N LEU A 258 18.06 7.18 18.09
CA LEU A 258 17.48 8.52 18.18
C LEU A 258 16.62 8.71 19.44
N ALA A 259 15.88 7.67 19.85
CA ALA A 259 15.09 7.69 21.08
C ALA A 259 15.98 7.74 22.35
N GLU A 260 17.15 7.08 22.35
CA GLU A 260 18.11 7.10 23.44
C GLU A 260 18.77 8.48 23.64
N LEU A 261 18.83 9.32 22.62
CA LEU A 261 19.36 10.68 22.68
C LEU A 261 18.46 11.69 23.42
N ASN A 262 17.32 11.25 23.94
CA ASN A 262 16.51 11.85 25.02
C ASN A 262 16.28 13.37 24.89
N GLY A 263 15.80 13.81 23.72
CA GLY A 263 15.41 15.22 23.47
C GLY A 263 16.54 16.11 22.95
N SER A 264 17.78 15.64 22.84
CA SER A 264 18.87 16.36 22.18
C SER A 264 18.74 16.34 20.65
N VAL A 265 17.94 15.41 20.10
CA VAL A 265 17.63 15.30 18.67
C VAL A 265 16.11 15.26 18.47
N ARG A 266 15.63 16.02 17.51
CA ARG A 266 14.23 16.02 17.10
C ARG A 266 14.11 15.52 15.66
N VAL A 267 13.33 14.47 15.45
CA VAL A 267 12.97 14.03 14.10
C VAL A 267 11.95 15.02 13.52
N LEU A 268 12.27 15.59 12.37
CA LEU A 268 11.42 16.56 11.66
C LEU A 268 10.61 15.90 10.55
N ASP A 269 11.24 14.98 9.80
CA ASP A 269 10.61 14.29 8.68
C ASP A 269 11.27 12.93 8.44
N ILE A 270 10.52 12.00 7.85
CA ILE A 270 11.01 10.69 7.43
C ILE A 270 10.58 10.49 5.99
N ASP A 271 11.53 10.36 5.08
CA ASP A 271 11.29 10.07 3.67
C ASP A 271 11.91 8.72 3.31
N VAL A 272 11.16 7.92 2.55
CA VAL A 272 11.65 6.63 2.04
C VAL A 272 11.91 6.78 0.57
N GLU A 273 13.16 6.69 0.21
CA GLU A 273 13.59 6.62 -1.18
C GLU A 273 13.95 5.17 -1.52
N VAL A 274 13.55 4.76 -2.70
CA VAL A 274 14.03 3.52 -3.28
C VAL A 274 15.21 3.85 -4.17
N ALA A 275 16.41 3.50 -3.73
CA ALA A 275 17.63 3.65 -4.54
C ALA A 275 17.93 2.35 -5.27
N MET A 276 18.38 2.46 -6.51
CA MET A 276 18.90 1.31 -7.24
C MET A 276 20.29 0.94 -6.71
N ALA A 277 20.49 -0.35 -6.39
CA ALA A 277 21.83 -0.86 -6.10
C ALA A 277 22.68 -0.76 -7.37
N GLY A 278 23.82 -0.05 -7.30
CA GLY A 278 24.85 -0.11 -8.33
C GLY A 278 25.48 -1.52 -8.36
N PRO A 279 26.23 -1.86 -9.44
CA PRO A 279 26.91 -3.15 -9.55
C PRO A 279 27.93 -3.42 -8.43
N ASP A 280 28.28 -2.41 -7.66
CA ASP A 280 29.18 -2.40 -6.51
C ASP A 280 28.44 -2.48 -5.15
N GLY A 281 27.12 -2.67 -5.16
CA GLY A 281 26.29 -2.71 -3.93
C GLY A 281 26.04 -1.33 -3.31
N ASN A 282 26.59 -0.25 -3.86
CA ASN A 282 26.36 1.11 -3.38
C ASN A 282 25.16 1.76 -4.07
N ALA A 283 24.38 2.52 -3.32
CA ALA A 283 23.25 3.26 -3.85
C ALA A 283 23.74 4.34 -4.83
N ARG A 284 23.39 4.24 -6.12
CA ARG A 284 23.61 5.32 -7.07
C ARG A 284 22.44 6.30 -7.01
N ARG A 285 22.79 7.57 -6.86
CA ARG A 285 21.90 8.73 -6.78
C ARG A 285 20.88 8.71 -7.91
N ILE A 286 19.59 8.58 -7.60
CA ILE A 286 18.51 8.93 -8.53
C ILE A 286 18.29 10.44 -8.38
N GLU A 287 18.10 11.14 -9.51
CA GLU A 287 17.88 12.59 -9.56
C GLU A 287 16.82 13.03 -8.56
N ARG A 288 17.13 14.13 -7.87
CA ARG A 288 16.24 14.82 -6.92
C ARG A 288 14.88 15.09 -7.55
N VAL A 289 13.85 14.48 -7.03
CA VAL A 289 12.49 15.04 -7.09
C VAL A 289 12.37 15.98 -5.89
N THR A 290 12.78 17.22 -6.07
CA THR A 290 12.60 18.28 -5.09
C THR A 290 11.10 18.53 -4.90
N ARG A 291 10.55 18.25 -3.73
CA ARG A 291 9.34 18.93 -3.26
C ARG A 291 9.71 20.37 -2.90
N ARG A 292 9.32 21.33 -3.74
CA ARG A 292 9.05 22.71 -3.30
C ARG A 292 7.59 22.76 -2.88
N GLY A 293 7.35 23.20 -1.67
CA GLY A 293 6.07 23.75 -1.24
C GLY A 293 5.43 23.05 -0.06
N TRP A 294 5.81 23.46 1.15
CA TRP A 294 4.91 23.70 2.26
C TRP A 294 5.52 24.86 3.05
N LEU A 295 4.99 26.06 2.84
CA LEU A 295 4.86 27.12 3.80
C LEU A 295 3.40 27.18 4.20
#